data_cd7a53cb59ce9b9eafaabf2980f4968e
#
_entry.id   cd7a53cb59ce9b9eafaabf2980f4968e
#
_cell.length_a   1.000
_cell.length_b   1.000
_cell.length_c   1.000
_cell.angle_alpha   90.00
_cell.angle_beta   90.00
_cell.angle_gamma   90.00
#
_symmetry.space_group_name_H-M   'P 1'
#
loop_
_entity.id
_entity.type
_entity.pdbx_description
1 polymer ?
#
loop_
_entity_poly.entity_id
_entity_poly.type
_entity_poly.pdbx_seq_one_letter_code
_entity_poly.pdbx_strand_id
1 'polypeptide(L)'
;MEHENLETLIATLGTLDHHGVDWPRVQWTAYLIHQHLRYDYPGPIHDLHQRLMIVPPERHGGQRLVTRKLEIAIPGQPPEQVPTPQESRDEFGNLVLSFSATEIARSIDFVAWIVVERDTASDPAIISAHTFFNPAFSEPSALTQPDDALRAAAAALAVGDAAPEALAARINAWVHAQLTYEHGITGVRTTAAEALALQRGVCQDYAHIMLAICRLCGLPARYVSGHLLGEGGSHAWVEVLAPRPNGDGYVALPFDPTHGNRPGLNYITVATGR
;
A
#
# COMPACT_ATOMS: atom_id res chain seq x y z
N MET A 1 29.19 11.25 2.44
CA MET A 1 29.31 10.38 1.24
C MET A 1 27.95 9.94 0.66
N GLU A 2 26.84 9.96 1.43
CA GLU A 2 25.52 9.55 0.93
C GLU A 2 24.73 10.63 0.18
N HIS A 3 24.95 11.92 0.47
CA HIS A 3 24.20 13.00 -0.17
C HIS A 3 24.60 13.25 -1.64
N GLU A 4 25.89 13.20 -1.97
CA GLU A 4 26.36 13.38 -3.34
C GLU A 4 25.88 12.28 -4.32
N ASN A 5 25.58 11.08 -3.79
CA ASN A 5 25.21 9.94 -4.60
C ASN A 5 23.75 10.01 -5.10
N LEU A 6 22.84 10.58 -4.31
CA LEU A 6 21.41 10.66 -4.66
C LEU A 6 21.15 11.73 -5.73
N GLU A 7 21.74 12.93 -5.60
CA GLU A 7 21.60 14.00 -6.59
C GLU A 7 22.24 13.62 -7.93
N THR A 8 23.39 12.95 -7.88
CA THR A 8 24.06 12.41 -9.07
C THR A 8 23.23 11.33 -9.74
N LEU A 9 22.60 10.45 -8.95
CA LEU A 9 21.71 9.41 -9.45
C LEU A 9 20.48 10.02 -10.14
N ILE A 10 19.86 11.00 -9.51
CA ILE A 10 18.68 11.73 -10.06
C ILE A 10 19.06 12.38 -11.41
N ALA A 11 20.23 13.02 -11.49
CA ALA A 11 20.67 13.68 -12.71
C ALA A 11 21.00 12.71 -13.86
N THR A 12 21.29 11.45 -13.55
CA THR A 12 21.61 10.40 -14.54
C THR A 12 20.41 9.54 -14.94
N LEU A 13 19.32 9.56 -14.16
CA LEU A 13 18.09 8.83 -14.48
C LEU A 13 17.36 9.55 -15.62
N GLY A 14 17.45 8.98 -16.84
CA GLY A 14 16.57 9.35 -17.94
C GLY A 14 15.12 9.00 -17.60
N THR A 15 14.18 9.86 -17.97
CA THR A 15 12.75 9.52 -17.88
C THR A 15 12.40 8.44 -18.90
N LEU A 16 11.95 7.29 -18.43
CA LEU A 16 11.47 6.20 -19.27
C LEU A 16 9.96 6.36 -19.49
N ASP A 17 9.52 6.34 -20.75
CA ASP A 17 8.08 6.21 -21.04
C ASP A 17 7.64 4.78 -20.69
N HIS A 18 6.93 4.66 -19.57
CA HIS A 18 6.45 3.38 -19.05
C HIS A 18 5.30 2.77 -19.88
N HIS A 19 4.62 3.56 -20.74
CA HIS A 19 3.56 3.06 -21.63
C HIS A 19 4.10 2.14 -22.73
N GLY A 20 5.39 2.30 -23.12
CA GLY A 20 6.04 1.44 -24.09
C GLY A 20 6.72 0.20 -23.51
N VAL A 21 6.63 -0.03 -22.19
CA VAL A 21 7.30 -1.15 -21.52
C VAL A 21 6.49 -2.44 -21.64
N ASP A 22 7.10 -3.49 -22.18
CA ASP A 22 6.56 -4.86 -22.18
C ASP A 22 6.77 -5.51 -20.81
N TRP A 23 5.92 -5.16 -19.84
CA TRP A 23 6.02 -5.57 -18.43
C TRP A 23 6.19 -7.09 -18.22
N PRO A 24 5.52 -7.99 -18.96
CA PRO A 24 5.74 -9.43 -18.85
C PRO A 24 7.17 -9.89 -19.12
N ARG A 25 7.97 -9.10 -19.84
CA ARG A 25 9.38 -9.42 -20.17
C ARG A 25 10.38 -8.76 -19.22
N VAL A 26 9.93 -7.83 -18.38
CA VAL A 26 10.80 -7.16 -17.41
C VAL A 26 11.05 -8.10 -16.22
N GLN A 27 12.33 -8.29 -15.87
CA GLN A 27 12.75 -9.10 -14.74
C GLN A 27 13.25 -8.30 -13.56
N TRP A 28 13.65 -7.05 -13.80
CA TRP A 28 14.18 -6.15 -12.80
C TRP A 28 13.87 -4.69 -13.13
N THR A 29 13.63 -3.89 -12.09
CA THR A 29 13.40 -2.45 -12.20
C THR A 29 14.02 -1.69 -11.04
N ALA A 30 14.32 -0.41 -11.25
CA ALA A 30 14.66 0.53 -10.20
C ALA A 30 13.78 1.77 -10.33
N TYR A 31 13.30 2.27 -9.19
CA TYR A 31 12.43 3.44 -9.09
C TYR A 31 13.02 4.48 -8.18
N LEU A 32 12.94 5.73 -8.59
CA LEU A 32 13.08 6.89 -7.73
C LEU A 32 11.68 7.41 -7.44
N ILE A 33 11.29 7.38 -6.17
CA ILE A 33 10.05 7.99 -5.68
C ILE A 33 10.41 9.33 -5.07
N HIS A 34 9.80 10.39 -5.59
CA HIS A 34 9.81 11.70 -4.99
C HIS A 34 8.40 12.00 -4.48
N GLN A 35 8.26 12.13 -3.17
CA GLN A 35 6.98 12.43 -2.53
C GLN A 35 7.08 13.73 -1.75
N HIS A 36 6.18 14.66 -2.03
CA HIS A 36 6.07 15.93 -1.32
C HIS A 36 4.69 16.02 -0.66
N LEU A 37 4.68 16.09 0.66
CA LEU A 37 3.49 16.27 1.48
C LEU A 37 3.56 17.64 2.14
N ARG A 38 2.67 18.54 1.75
CA ARG A 38 2.54 19.86 2.33
C ARG A 38 1.23 19.97 3.09
N TYR A 39 1.34 20.43 4.33
CA TYR A 39 0.19 20.74 5.17
C TYR A 39 0.15 22.25 5.42
N ASP A 40 -0.92 22.91 4.95
CA ASP A 40 -1.18 24.33 5.15
C ASP A 40 -2.29 24.49 6.19
N TYR A 41 -2.10 25.40 7.14
CA TYR A 41 -3.03 25.69 8.22
C TYR A 41 -3.57 27.11 8.10
N PRO A 42 -4.83 27.37 8.46
CA PRO A 42 -5.45 28.70 8.41
C PRO A 42 -4.84 29.67 9.42
N GLY A 43 -4.14 29.18 10.43
CA GLY A 43 -3.44 29.93 11.46
C GLY A 43 -2.41 29.07 12.17
N PRO A 44 -1.70 29.60 13.17
CA PRO A 44 -0.75 28.84 13.96
C PRO A 44 -1.43 27.63 14.64
N ILE A 45 -0.75 26.49 14.62
CA ILE A 45 -1.11 25.32 15.39
C ILE A 45 -0.03 24.98 16.40
N HIS A 46 -0.42 24.40 17.52
CA HIS A 46 0.47 24.01 18.61
C HIS A 46 0.42 22.49 18.80
N ASP A 47 1.50 21.92 19.32
CA ASP A 47 1.65 20.51 19.66
C ASP A 47 1.32 19.58 18.47
N LEU A 48 1.91 19.85 17.29
CA LEU A 48 1.80 18.96 16.14
C LEU A 48 2.40 17.58 16.47
N HIS A 49 1.60 16.54 16.25
CA HIS A 49 2.04 15.14 16.24
C HIS A 49 1.68 14.52 14.89
N GLN A 50 2.68 14.28 14.06
CA GLN A 50 2.51 13.69 12.72
C GLN A 50 3.12 12.29 12.68
N ARG A 51 2.36 11.33 12.16
CA ARG A 51 2.84 9.98 11.87
C ARG A 51 2.83 9.76 10.37
N LEU A 52 3.98 9.40 9.81
CA LEU A 52 4.15 9.15 8.39
C LEU A 52 4.54 7.69 8.18
N MET A 53 3.81 7.01 7.28
CA MET A 53 4.13 5.68 6.76
C MET A 53 4.32 5.80 5.24
N ILE A 54 5.44 6.41 4.84
CA ILE A 54 5.75 6.75 3.45
C ILE A 54 7.00 6.05 2.93
N VAL A 55 7.70 5.34 3.80
CA VAL A 55 8.93 4.63 3.45
C VAL A 55 8.63 3.14 3.30
N PRO A 56 8.95 2.54 2.15
CA PRO A 56 8.84 1.12 1.92
C PRO A 56 9.62 0.28 2.94
N PRO A 57 9.20 -0.96 3.21
CA PRO A 57 9.99 -1.89 4.01
C PRO A 57 11.34 -2.19 3.32
N GLU A 58 12.36 -2.54 4.11
CA GLU A 58 13.68 -2.89 3.60
C GLU A 58 13.62 -4.00 2.54
N ARG A 59 12.72 -4.99 2.76
CA ARG A 59 12.41 -6.06 1.81
C ARG A 59 10.93 -6.43 1.85
N HIS A 60 10.38 -6.72 0.65
CA HIS A 60 9.02 -7.24 0.50
C HIS A 60 8.95 -8.06 -0.82
N GLY A 61 9.04 -9.39 -0.72
CA GLY A 61 9.25 -10.22 -1.91
C GLY A 61 10.48 -9.80 -2.69
N GLY A 62 10.32 -9.58 -3.98
CA GLY A 62 11.36 -9.05 -4.86
C GLY A 62 11.63 -7.55 -4.73
N GLN A 63 10.97 -6.86 -3.80
CA GLN A 63 11.22 -5.45 -3.53
C GLN A 63 12.34 -5.26 -2.52
N ARG A 64 13.26 -4.32 -2.78
CA ARG A 64 14.33 -3.91 -1.88
C ARG A 64 14.45 -2.38 -1.82
N LEU A 65 14.40 -1.84 -0.62
CA LEU A 65 14.75 -0.43 -0.37
C LEU A 65 16.28 -0.28 -0.50
N VAL A 66 16.72 0.58 -1.42
CA VAL A 66 18.15 0.86 -1.65
C VAL A 66 18.63 1.99 -0.76
N THR A 67 17.92 3.11 -0.80
CA THR A 67 18.22 4.30 0.02
C THR A 67 16.99 5.17 0.16
N ARG A 68 17.04 6.06 1.16
CA ARG A 68 15.99 7.07 1.40
C ARG A 68 16.58 8.32 2.00
N LYS A 69 15.92 9.45 1.76
CA LYS A 69 16.17 10.74 2.39
C LYS A 69 14.82 11.36 2.71
N LEU A 70 14.64 11.85 3.93
CA LEU A 70 13.50 12.67 4.32
C LEU A 70 13.99 14.04 4.71
N GLU A 71 13.41 15.05 4.11
CA GLU A 71 13.61 16.44 4.45
C GLU A 71 12.31 17.00 5.03
N ILE A 72 12.43 17.75 6.14
CA ILE A 72 11.30 18.42 6.77
C ILE A 72 11.63 19.91 6.78
N ALA A 73 10.73 20.71 6.24
CA ALA A 73 10.88 22.16 6.18
C ALA A 73 9.71 22.86 6.86
N ILE A 74 10.03 23.77 7.78
CA ILE A 74 9.08 24.65 8.44
C ILE A 74 9.46 26.09 8.05
N PRO A 75 8.63 26.83 7.32
CA PRO A 75 8.94 28.18 6.89
C PRO A 75 9.30 29.08 8.06
N GLY A 76 10.47 29.73 7.95
CA GLY A 76 11.01 30.62 9.00
C GLY A 76 11.85 29.91 10.07
N GLN A 77 11.99 28.59 10.02
CA GLN A 77 12.90 27.82 10.87
C GLN A 77 14.10 27.34 10.04
N PRO A 78 15.33 27.52 10.51
CA PRO A 78 16.51 26.96 9.87
C PRO A 78 16.49 25.43 10.02
N PRO A 79 17.02 24.66 9.02
CA PRO A 79 16.95 23.19 9.01
C PRO A 79 17.50 22.51 10.27
N GLU A 80 18.54 23.09 10.88
CA GLU A 80 19.17 22.57 12.10
C GLU A 80 18.29 22.69 13.36
N GLN A 81 17.22 23.48 13.31
CA GLN A 81 16.25 23.65 14.40
C GLN A 81 15.01 22.78 14.21
N VAL A 82 14.84 22.18 13.02
CA VAL A 82 13.72 21.28 12.76
C VAL A 82 14.00 19.91 13.42
N PRO A 83 13.09 19.41 14.29
CA PRO A 83 13.30 18.14 14.95
C PRO A 83 13.43 16.97 13.95
N THR A 84 14.30 16.03 14.28
CA THR A 84 14.39 14.77 13.51
C THR A 84 13.27 13.83 13.94
N PRO A 85 12.53 13.20 13.00
CA PRO A 85 11.49 12.24 13.33
C PRO A 85 12.07 11.00 14.01
N GLN A 86 11.31 10.44 14.96
CA GLN A 86 11.62 9.17 15.59
C GLN A 86 11.12 8.03 14.72
N GLU A 87 11.96 7.01 14.55
CA GLU A 87 11.62 5.81 13.81
C GLU A 87 11.14 4.70 14.75
N SER A 88 10.04 4.07 14.38
CA SER A 88 9.52 2.89 15.05
C SER A 88 8.90 1.92 14.03
N ARG A 89 8.57 0.70 14.48
CA ARG A 89 7.76 -0.21 13.66
C ARG A 89 6.40 -0.39 14.32
N ASP A 90 5.35 -0.46 13.48
CA ASP A 90 4.02 -0.81 13.96
C ASP A 90 3.87 -2.34 14.12
N GLU A 91 2.69 -2.79 14.53
CA GLU A 91 2.34 -4.19 14.74
C GLU A 91 2.41 -5.04 13.46
N PHE A 92 2.39 -4.42 12.28
CA PHE A 92 2.52 -5.08 10.97
C PHE A 92 3.95 -5.04 10.41
N GLY A 93 4.89 -4.39 11.13
CA GLY A 93 6.28 -4.24 10.74
C GLY A 93 6.57 -3.04 9.84
N ASN A 94 5.59 -2.17 9.56
CA ASN A 94 5.79 -0.97 8.77
C ASN A 94 6.67 0.03 9.51
N LEU A 95 7.50 0.77 8.77
CA LEU A 95 8.26 1.88 9.33
C LEU A 95 7.33 3.08 9.55
N VAL A 96 7.28 3.53 10.80
CA VAL A 96 6.55 4.71 11.23
C VAL A 96 7.54 5.80 11.61
N LEU A 97 7.44 6.94 10.94
CA LEU A 97 8.19 8.15 11.26
C LEU A 97 7.28 9.08 12.09
N SER A 98 7.60 9.25 13.36
CA SER A 98 6.86 10.11 14.28
C SER A 98 7.57 11.44 14.43
N PHE A 99 6.92 12.51 13.98
CA PHE A 99 7.41 13.88 14.04
C PHE A 99 6.55 14.69 15.01
N SER A 100 7.20 15.55 15.82
CA SER A 100 6.49 16.46 16.71
C SER A 100 7.14 17.84 16.67
N ALA A 101 6.30 18.88 16.67
CA ALA A 101 6.72 20.27 16.77
C ALA A 101 5.79 21.03 17.69
N THR A 102 6.35 21.93 18.52
CA THR A 102 5.59 22.71 19.49
C THR A 102 4.70 23.75 18.84
N GLU A 103 5.15 24.32 17.72
CA GLU A 103 4.41 25.32 16.98
C GLU A 103 4.72 25.26 15.49
N ILE A 104 3.68 25.36 14.67
CA ILE A 104 3.76 25.55 13.21
C ILE A 104 2.94 26.79 12.87
N ALA A 105 3.61 27.85 12.40
CA ALA A 105 2.96 29.13 12.14
C ALA A 105 1.93 29.07 11.00
N ARG A 106 2.24 28.37 9.88
CA ARG A 106 1.35 28.27 8.71
C ARG A 106 1.42 26.96 7.95
N SER A 107 2.61 26.42 7.75
CA SER A 107 2.76 25.22 6.93
C SER A 107 3.98 24.41 7.35
N ILE A 108 3.95 23.14 6.98
CA ILE A 108 5.07 22.21 7.08
C ILE A 108 5.14 21.36 5.84
N ASP A 109 6.33 21.12 5.35
CA ASP A 109 6.63 20.28 4.19
C ASP A 109 7.42 19.06 4.61
N PHE A 110 7.02 17.89 4.11
CA PHE A 110 7.77 16.64 4.20
C PHE A 110 8.11 16.21 2.78
N VAL A 111 9.39 16.14 2.46
CA VAL A 111 9.89 15.74 1.14
C VAL A 111 10.69 14.46 1.29
N ALA A 112 10.22 13.39 0.68
CA ALA A 112 10.88 12.09 0.69
C ALA A 112 11.44 11.75 -0.69
N TRP A 113 12.69 11.33 -0.73
CA TRP A 113 13.38 10.73 -1.86
C TRP A 113 13.70 9.28 -1.52
N ILE A 114 13.19 8.33 -2.31
CA ILE A 114 13.28 6.92 -1.98
C ILE A 114 13.67 6.16 -3.24
N VAL A 115 14.72 5.33 -3.16
CA VAL A 115 15.13 4.45 -4.25
C VAL A 115 14.76 3.02 -3.88
N VAL A 116 14.01 2.39 -4.77
CA VAL A 116 13.54 1.00 -4.63
C VAL A 116 13.91 0.21 -5.87
N GLU A 117 14.42 -0.99 -5.67
CA GLU A 117 14.57 -2.00 -6.72
C GLU A 117 13.51 -3.07 -6.57
N ARG A 118 13.13 -3.65 -7.70
CA ARG A 118 12.26 -4.83 -7.75
C ARG A 118 12.77 -5.87 -8.73
N ASP A 119 12.66 -7.13 -8.35
CA ASP A 119 12.93 -8.29 -9.21
C ASP A 119 11.80 -9.31 -9.13
N THR A 120 11.75 -10.23 -10.08
CA THR A 120 10.75 -11.32 -10.12
C THR A 120 11.22 -12.58 -9.38
N ALA A 121 12.48 -12.67 -8.99
CA ALA A 121 13.08 -13.90 -8.47
C ALA A 121 12.59 -14.25 -7.06
N SER A 122 12.20 -13.25 -6.28
CA SER A 122 11.77 -13.39 -4.89
C SER A 122 10.26 -13.12 -4.68
N ASP A 123 9.48 -12.99 -5.77
CA ASP A 123 8.03 -12.87 -5.71
C ASP A 123 7.36 -14.27 -5.78
N PRO A 124 6.23 -14.50 -5.09
CA PRO A 124 5.57 -13.63 -4.11
C PRO A 124 6.34 -13.57 -2.77
N ALA A 125 6.03 -12.56 -1.96
CA ALA A 125 6.67 -12.35 -0.66
C ALA A 125 6.42 -13.54 0.29
N ILE A 126 7.50 -14.10 0.83
CA ILE A 126 7.44 -15.12 1.88
C ILE A 126 7.09 -14.43 3.20
N ILE A 127 6.14 -14.99 3.93
CA ILE A 127 5.69 -14.50 5.23
C ILE A 127 5.90 -15.54 6.33
N SER A 128 6.00 -15.07 7.57
CA SER A 128 6.11 -15.95 8.74
C SER A 128 4.78 -16.62 9.08
N ALA A 129 4.83 -17.75 9.79
CA ALA A 129 3.64 -18.37 10.35
C ALA A 129 2.91 -17.40 11.32
N HIS A 130 3.64 -16.59 12.09
CA HIS A 130 3.05 -15.58 12.96
C HIS A 130 2.22 -14.56 12.16
N THR A 131 2.69 -14.13 11.00
CA THR A 131 1.92 -13.25 10.10
C THR A 131 0.69 -13.95 9.55
N PHE A 132 0.85 -15.19 9.07
CA PHE A 132 -0.26 -15.95 8.48
C PHE A 132 -1.41 -16.21 9.47
N PHE A 133 -1.08 -16.55 10.72
CA PHE A 133 -2.08 -16.85 11.75
C PHE A 133 -2.51 -15.60 12.56
N ASN A 134 -2.08 -14.40 12.17
CA ASN A 134 -2.50 -13.18 12.86
C ASN A 134 -4.01 -12.95 12.63
N PRO A 135 -4.85 -12.94 13.70
CA PRO A 135 -6.30 -12.79 13.56
C PRO A 135 -6.71 -11.47 12.92
N ALA A 136 -5.86 -10.44 12.98
CA ALA A 136 -6.11 -9.16 12.31
C ALA A 136 -6.35 -9.31 10.80
N PHE A 137 -5.83 -10.36 10.16
CA PHE A 137 -5.98 -10.60 8.72
C PHE A 137 -7.16 -11.51 8.38
N SER A 138 -7.75 -12.18 9.36
CA SER A 138 -8.91 -13.08 9.19
C SER A 138 -10.20 -12.48 9.72
N GLU A 139 -10.13 -11.56 10.68
CA GLU A 139 -11.29 -10.95 11.31
C GLU A 139 -11.71 -9.63 10.62
N PRO A 140 -13.00 -9.29 10.59
CA PRO A 140 -13.46 -8.00 10.08
C PRO A 140 -12.88 -6.83 10.88
N SER A 141 -12.58 -5.73 10.19
CA SER A 141 -12.30 -4.43 10.82
C SER A 141 -13.53 -3.52 10.73
N ALA A 142 -13.50 -2.35 11.35
CA ALA A 142 -14.59 -1.38 11.25
C ALA A 142 -14.93 -1.03 9.78
N LEU A 143 -13.93 -0.98 8.89
CA LEU A 143 -14.12 -0.65 7.47
C LEU A 143 -14.48 -1.87 6.60
N THR A 144 -14.26 -3.09 7.09
CA THR A 144 -14.53 -4.33 6.35
C THR A 144 -15.62 -5.19 7.01
N GLN A 145 -16.43 -4.59 7.90
CA GLN A 145 -17.56 -5.27 8.52
C GLN A 145 -18.59 -5.67 7.46
N PRO A 146 -18.91 -6.98 7.33
CA PRO A 146 -19.79 -7.44 6.27
C PRO A 146 -21.27 -7.21 6.62
N ASP A 147 -22.04 -6.80 5.61
CA ASP A 147 -23.49 -6.82 5.58
C ASP A 147 -24.03 -8.07 4.84
N ASP A 148 -25.34 -8.12 4.62
CA ASP A 148 -25.98 -9.24 3.95
C ASP A 148 -25.57 -9.34 2.47
N ALA A 149 -25.31 -8.21 1.78
CA ALA A 149 -24.87 -8.20 0.39
C ALA A 149 -23.47 -8.80 0.24
N LEU A 150 -22.52 -8.41 1.10
CA LEU A 150 -21.18 -8.97 1.14
C LEU A 150 -21.19 -10.47 1.49
N ARG A 151 -22.07 -10.89 2.44
CA ARG A 151 -22.24 -12.32 2.78
C ARG A 151 -22.80 -13.14 1.61
N ALA A 152 -23.79 -12.60 0.92
CA ALA A 152 -24.35 -13.24 -0.27
C ALA A 152 -23.32 -13.38 -1.40
N ALA A 153 -22.53 -12.33 -1.64
CA ALA A 153 -21.44 -12.36 -2.61
C ALA A 153 -20.38 -13.41 -2.25
N ALA A 154 -19.94 -13.45 -0.99
CA ALA A 154 -18.98 -14.41 -0.52
C ALA A 154 -19.50 -15.86 -0.70
N ALA A 155 -20.75 -16.13 -0.33
CA ALA A 155 -21.37 -17.46 -0.50
C ALA A 155 -21.45 -17.87 -1.97
N ALA A 156 -21.78 -16.95 -2.88
CA ALA A 156 -21.83 -17.22 -4.32
C ALA A 156 -20.44 -17.49 -4.92
N LEU A 157 -19.39 -16.82 -4.40
CA LEU A 157 -18.03 -16.97 -4.88
C LEU A 157 -17.29 -18.18 -4.30
N ALA A 158 -17.67 -18.65 -3.10
CA ALA A 158 -17.03 -19.77 -2.43
C ALA A 158 -17.46 -21.15 -2.96
N VAL A 159 -18.22 -21.20 -4.05
CA VAL A 159 -18.70 -22.48 -4.61
C VAL A 159 -17.56 -23.32 -5.18
N GLY A 160 -17.50 -24.58 -4.77
CA GLY A 160 -16.50 -25.56 -5.18
C GLY A 160 -15.22 -25.53 -4.35
N ASP A 161 -14.41 -26.56 -4.50
CA ASP A 161 -13.16 -26.76 -3.75
C ASP A 161 -12.00 -26.07 -4.50
N ALA A 162 -11.96 -24.75 -4.47
CA ALA A 162 -10.92 -23.98 -5.16
C ALA A 162 -9.70 -23.76 -4.24
N ALA A 163 -8.50 -23.91 -4.81
CA ALA A 163 -7.27 -23.50 -4.12
C ALA A 163 -7.34 -22.00 -3.74
N PRO A 164 -6.70 -21.57 -2.64
CA PRO A 164 -6.76 -20.19 -2.15
C PRO A 164 -6.48 -19.12 -3.22
N GLU A 165 -5.49 -19.37 -4.07
CA GLU A 165 -5.13 -18.45 -5.16
C GLU A 165 -6.23 -18.34 -6.22
N ALA A 166 -6.86 -19.45 -6.60
CA ALA A 166 -7.94 -19.46 -7.59
C ALA A 166 -9.21 -18.78 -7.05
N LEU A 167 -9.52 -18.97 -5.76
CA LEU A 167 -10.63 -18.29 -5.10
C LEU A 167 -10.36 -16.78 -5.00
N ALA A 168 -9.16 -16.39 -4.61
CA ALA A 168 -8.75 -14.98 -4.54
C ALA A 168 -8.81 -14.29 -5.92
N ALA A 169 -8.39 -14.98 -6.99
CA ALA A 169 -8.50 -14.44 -8.36
C ALA A 169 -9.96 -14.25 -8.78
N ARG A 170 -10.86 -15.16 -8.41
CA ARG A 170 -12.30 -15.05 -8.66
C ARG A 170 -12.92 -13.88 -7.91
N ILE A 171 -12.54 -13.70 -6.63
CA ILE A 171 -12.99 -12.57 -5.81
C ILE A 171 -12.50 -11.26 -6.42
N ASN A 172 -11.21 -11.19 -6.80
CA ASN A 172 -10.62 -10.02 -7.44
C ASN A 172 -11.37 -9.59 -8.70
N ALA A 173 -11.62 -10.51 -9.60
CA ALA A 173 -12.36 -10.27 -10.84
C ALA A 173 -13.82 -9.83 -10.57
N TRP A 174 -14.47 -10.44 -9.57
CA TRP A 174 -15.83 -10.08 -9.20
C TRP A 174 -15.87 -8.64 -8.65
N VAL A 175 -14.98 -8.28 -7.71
CA VAL A 175 -14.93 -6.93 -7.13
C VAL A 175 -14.67 -5.89 -8.21
N HIS A 176 -13.72 -6.15 -9.11
CA HIS A 176 -13.43 -5.27 -10.23
C HIS A 176 -14.68 -4.96 -11.06
N ALA A 177 -15.52 -5.95 -11.29
CA ALA A 177 -16.75 -5.81 -12.08
C ALA A 177 -17.91 -5.11 -11.34
N GLN A 178 -17.84 -4.93 -10.00
CA GLN A 178 -18.94 -4.33 -9.25
C GLN A 178 -18.90 -2.80 -9.19
N LEU A 179 -17.73 -2.19 -9.34
CA LEU A 179 -17.59 -0.76 -9.12
C LEU A 179 -17.12 -0.01 -10.38
N THR A 180 -17.55 1.23 -10.47
CA THR A 180 -16.96 2.22 -11.36
C THR A 180 -15.99 3.09 -10.58
N TYR A 181 -14.79 3.29 -11.10
CA TYR A 181 -13.78 4.13 -10.45
C TYR A 181 -14.18 5.60 -10.54
N GLU A 182 -14.38 6.25 -9.39
CA GLU A 182 -14.82 7.64 -9.31
C GLU A 182 -14.29 8.33 -8.05
N HIS A 183 -13.60 9.47 -8.25
CA HIS A 183 -13.10 10.29 -7.13
C HIS A 183 -14.20 11.10 -6.46
N GLY A 184 -14.04 11.39 -5.17
CA GLY A 184 -14.89 12.34 -4.43
C GLY A 184 -16.24 11.80 -3.99
N ILE A 185 -16.56 10.53 -4.26
CA ILE A 185 -17.82 9.88 -3.86
C ILE A 185 -17.69 9.24 -2.48
N THR A 186 -16.51 8.71 -2.17
CA THR A 186 -16.20 8.03 -0.92
C THR A 186 -15.12 8.78 -0.15
N GLY A 187 -14.90 8.40 1.10
CA GLY A 187 -13.88 8.97 1.96
C GLY A 187 -13.16 7.90 2.79
N VAL A 188 -12.20 8.32 3.60
CA VAL A 188 -11.35 7.42 4.39
C VAL A 188 -12.10 6.58 5.44
N ARG A 189 -13.36 6.88 5.69
CA ARG A 189 -14.24 6.15 6.61
C ARG A 189 -15.33 5.35 5.92
N THR A 190 -15.41 5.38 4.59
CA THR A 190 -16.39 4.59 3.84
C THR A 190 -16.09 3.10 4.03
N THR A 191 -17.10 2.36 4.44
CA THR A 191 -17.02 0.92 4.67
C THR A 191 -17.16 0.13 3.37
N ALA A 192 -16.70 -1.12 3.36
CA ALA A 192 -16.87 -2.04 2.24
C ALA A 192 -18.34 -2.20 1.82
N ALA A 193 -19.26 -2.27 2.79
CA ALA A 193 -20.69 -2.38 2.54
C ALA A 193 -21.27 -1.13 1.87
N GLU A 194 -20.91 0.06 2.34
CA GLU A 194 -21.33 1.33 1.74
C GLU A 194 -20.78 1.49 0.31
N ALA A 195 -19.50 1.17 0.10
CA ALA A 195 -18.88 1.25 -1.21
C ALA A 195 -19.54 0.28 -2.21
N LEU A 196 -19.83 -0.96 -1.78
CA LEU A 196 -20.52 -1.94 -2.62
C LEU A 196 -21.93 -1.48 -2.97
N ALA A 197 -22.67 -0.90 -2.03
CA ALA A 197 -24.01 -0.37 -2.27
C ALA A 197 -24.00 0.83 -3.24
N LEU A 198 -22.96 1.68 -3.19
CA LEU A 198 -22.77 2.81 -4.10
C LEU A 198 -22.36 2.36 -5.52
N GLN A 199 -21.72 1.21 -5.67
CA GLN A 199 -21.12 0.71 -6.91
C GLN A 199 -20.12 1.70 -7.56
N ARG A 200 -19.58 2.60 -6.77
CA ARG A 200 -18.58 3.61 -7.17
C ARG A 200 -17.62 3.85 -6.02
N GLY A 201 -16.35 4.13 -6.36
CA GLY A 201 -15.35 4.42 -5.35
C GLY A 201 -13.94 4.48 -5.95
N VAL A 202 -12.95 4.53 -5.05
CA VAL A 202 -11.52 4.56 -5.38
C VAL A 202 -10.82 3.27 -4.96
N CYS A 203 -9.54 3.12 -5.23
CA CYS A 203 -8.74 1.91 -4.95
C CYS A 203 -8.91 1.39 -3.50
N GLN A 204 -9.04 2.28 -2.51
CA GLN A 204 -9.32 1.92 -1.12
C GLN A 204 -10.64 1.13 -0.99
N ASP A 205 -11.69 1.54 -1.68
CA ASP A 205 -13.01 0.92 -1.59
C ASP A 205 -13.01 -0.47 -2.19
N TYR A 206 -12.39 -0.62 -3.37
CA TYR A 206 -12.19 -1.93 -4.00
C TYR A 206 -11.42 -2.87 -3.09
N ALA A 207 -10.33 -2.40 -2.47
CA ALA A 207 -9.54 -3.20 -1.54
C ALA A 207 -10.35 -3.61 -0.31
N HIS A 208 -11.13 -2.72 0.29
CA HIS A 208 -11.97 -3.03 1.46
C HIS A 208 -13.04 -4.08 1.15
N ILE A 209 -13.70 -4.01 -0.03
CA ILE A 209 -14.67 -5.02 -0.45
C ILE A 209 -13.98 -6.37 -0.65
N MET A 210 -12.83 -6.41 -1.33
CA MET A 210 -12.07 -7.64 -1.52
C MET A 210 -11.65 -8.27 -0.19
N LEU A 211 -11.14 -7.46 0.76
CA LEU A 211 -10.77 -7.91 2.11
C LEU A 211 -11.97 -8.52 2.84
N ALA A 212 -13.13 -7.85 2.81
CA ALA A 212 -14.34 -8.35 3.47
C ALA A 212 -14.76 -9.72 2.92
N ILE A 213 -14.77 -9.88 1.60
CA ILE A 213 -15.16 -11.13 0.94
C ILE A 213 -14.11 -12.23 1.18
N CYS A 214 -12.81 -11.93 1.08
CA CYS A 214 -11.74 -12.89 1.36
C CYS A 214 -11.88 -13.46 2.78
N ARG A 215 -12.08 -12.60 3.79
CA ARG A 215 -12.24 -13.00 5.19
C ARG A 215 -13.49 -13.85 5.41
N LEU A 216 -14.61 -13.51 4.78
CA LEU A 216 -15.85 -14.32 4.81
C LEU A 216 -15.64 -15.70 4.18
N CYS A 217 -14.77 -15.81 3.18
CA CYS A 217 -14.40 -17.08 2.55
C CYS A 217 -13.29 -17.85 3.29
N GLY A 218 -12.85 -17.37 4.47
CA GLY A 218 -11.79 -18.00 5.26
C GLY A 218 -10.39 -17.79 4.69
N LEU A 219 -10.19 -16.83 3.78
CA LEU A 219 -8.89 -16.43 3.26
C LEU A 219 -8.33 -15.27 4.09
N PRO A 220 -7.25 -15.48 4.88
CA PRO A 220 -6.56 -14.37 5.53
C PRO A 220 -6.06 -13.39 4.47
N ALA A 221 -6.33 -12.10 4.67
CA ALA A 221 -5.97 -11.08 3.70
C ALA A 221 -5.63 -9.75 4.38
N ARG A 222 -4.67 -9.02 3.81
CA ARG A 222 -4.21 -7.73 4.31
C ARG A 222 -4.28 -6.65 3.25
N TYR A 223 -4.56 -5.43 3.73
CA TYR A 223 -4.51 -4.22 2.93
C TYR A 223 -3.06 -3.86 2.62
N VAL A 224 -2.81 -3.41 1.41
CA VAL A 224 -1.51 -2.86 1.00
C VAL A 224 -1.71 -1.45 0.49
N SER A 225 -0.89 -0.54 1.01
CA SER A 225 -0.74 0.82 0.49
C SER A 225 0.61 0.96 -0.19
N GLY A 226 0.65 1.62 -1.34
CA GLY A 226 1.88 1.81 -2.07
C GLY A 226 1.72 2.73 -3.27
N HIS A 227 2.53 2.50 -4.29
CA HIS A 227 2.51 3.25 -5.54
C HIS A 227 2.34 2.31 -6.73
N LEU A 228 1.56 2.76 -7.71
CA LEU A 228 1.49 2.18 -9.04
C LEU A 228 2.12 3.16 -10.02
N LEU A 229 3.06 2.68 -10.82
CA LEU A 229 3.74 3.51 -11.82
C LEU A 229 2.73 4.08 -12.82
N GLY A 230 2.77 5.40 -13.03
CA GLY A 230 1.83 6.12 -13.89
C GLY A 230 0.65 6.75 -13.16
N GLU A 231 0.36 6.34 -11.92
CA GLU A 231 -0.61 7.01 -11.06
C GLU A 231 0.11 8.04 -10.18
N GLY A 232 -0.34 9.28 -10.23
CA GLY A 232 0.32 10.41 -9.53
C GLY A 232 0.10 10.45 -8.01
N GLY A 233 -0.48 9.40 -7.41
CA GLY A 233 -0.83 9.32 -5.99
C GLY A 233 -0.50 7.98 -5.35
N SER A 234 -1.01 7.79 -4.13
CA SER A 234 -0.98 6.48 -3.47
C SER A 234 -2.02 5.55 -4.10
N HIS A 235 -1.68 4.27 -4.16
CA HIS A 235 -2.56 3.20 -4.63
C HIS A 235 -2.78 2.16 -3.54
N ALA A 236 -3.90 1.43 -3.63
CA ALA A 236 -4.25 0.40 -2.67
C ALA A 236 -4.63 -0.91 -3.38
N TRP A 237 -4.19 -2.03 -2.78
CA TRP A 237 -4.53 -3.38 -3.24
C TRP A 237 -4.59 -4.36 -2.07
N VAL A 238 -4.73 -5.64 -2.35
CA VAL A 238 -4.87 -6.69 -1.35
C VAL A 238 -3.79 -7.74 -1.54
N GLU A 239 -3.23 -8.23 -0.45
CA GLU A 239 -2.47 -9.47 -0.42
C GLU A 239 -3.26 -10.55 0.32
N VAL A 240 -3.54 -11.65 -0.38
CA VAL A 240 -4.13 -12.86 0.21
C VAL A 240 -3.00 -13.74 0.72
N LEU A 241 -3.10 -14.15 1.98
CA LEU A 241 -2.10 -14.98 2.63
C LEU A 241 -2.46 -16.45 2.41
N ALA A 242 -1.51 -17.24 1.92
CA ALA A 242 -1.76 -18.64 1.58
C ALA A 242 -0.58 -19.54 1.94
N PRO A 243 -0.82 -20.84 2.21
CA PRO A 243 0.25 -21.81 2.26
C PRO A 243 0.96 -21.92 0.90
N ARG A 244 2.26 -22.15 0.92
CA ARG A 244 3.00 -22.45 -0.31
C ARG A 244 2.58 -23.82 -0.88
N PRO A 245 2.54 -23.96 -2.23
CA PRO A 245 2.16 -25.23 -2.86
C PRO A 245 3.04 -26.43 -2.46
N ASN A 246 4.30 -26.18 -2.13
CA ASN A 246 5.25 -27.21 -1.68
C ASN A 246 5.11 -27.55 -0.18
N GLY A 247 4.17 -26.91 0.55
CA GLY A 247 3.94 -27.12 1.97
C GLY A 247 4.99 -26.52 2.91
N ASP A 248 5.98 -25.78 2.38
CA ASP A 248 7.06 -25.17 3.16
C ASP A 248 6.81 -23.66 3.34
N GLY A 249 5.99 -23.32 4.35
CA GLY A 249 5.71 -21.96 4.76
C GLY A 249 4.53 -21.29 4.05
N TYR A 250 4.52 -19.96 4.08
CA TYR A 250 3.41 -19.12 3.64
C TYR A 250 3.89 -18.00 2.73
N VAL A 251 2.98 -17.52 1.88
CA VAL A 251 3.23 -16.44 0.93
C VAL A 251 2.10 -15.41 0.97
N ALA A 252 2.42 -14.18 0.59
CA ALA A 252 1.46 -13.13 0.34
C ALA A 252 1.26 -12.98 -1.18
N LEU A 253 0.08 -13.30 -1.66
CA LEU A 253 -0.30 -13.27 -3.06
C LEU A 253 -0.99 -11.94 -3.38
N PRO A 254 -0.40 -11.05 -4.19
CA PRO A 254 -0.96 -9.75 -4.47
C PRO A 254 -2.09 -9.82 -5.51
N PHE A 255 -3.15 -9.03 -5.29
CA PHE A 255 -4.30 -8.84 -6.17
C PHE A 255 -4.75 -7.38 -6.15
N ASP A 256 -4.94 -6.79 -7.32
CA ASP A 256 -5.47 -5.44 -7.45
C ASP A 256 -6.91 -5.45 -7.98
N PRO A 257 -7.90 -5.31 -7.10
CA PRO A 257 -9.31 -5.31 -7.50
C PRO A 257 -9.71 -4.05 -8.27
N THR A 258 -8.94 -2.97 -8.21
CA THR A 258 -9.20 -1.74 -8.99
C THR A 258 -8.97 -2.00 -10.47
N HIS A 259 -7.91 -2.70 -10.83
CA HIS A 259 -7.55 -3.02 -12.21
C HIS A 259 -7.91 -4.45 -12.62
N GLY A 260 -8.42 -5.28 -11.71
CA GLY A 260 -8.77 -6.67 -11.97
C GLY A 260 -7.57 -7.58 -12.29
N ASN A 261 -6.35 -7.14 -11.94
CA ASN A 261 -5.11 -7.81 -12.30
C ASN A 261 -4.31 -8.25 -11.06
N ARG A 262 -3.08 -8.73 -11.29
CA ARG A 262 -2.10 -9.00 -10.23
C ARG A 262 -0.99 -7.95 -10.28
N PRO A 263 -0.66 -7.32 -9.15
CA PRO A 263 0.50 -6.45 -9.03
C PRO A 263 1.80 -7.09 -9.54
N GLY A 264 2.47 -6.39 -10.43
CA GLY A 264 3.77 -6.76 -11.01
C GLY A 264 4.89 -5.85 -10.55
N LEU A 265 5.96 -5.77 -11.36
CA LEU A 265 7.13 -4.94 -11.05
C LEU A 265 6.84 -3.43 -11.04
N ASN A 266 5.74 -2.99 -11.66
CA ASN A 266 5.27 -1.60 -11.68
C ASN A 266 4.51 -1.17 -10.40
N TYR A 267 4.40 -2.06 -9.39
CA TYR A 267 3.82 -1.77 -8.08
C TYR A 267 4.91 -1.70 -7.02
N ILE A 268 4.85 -0.74 -6.10
CA ILE A 268 5.78 -0.57 -4.99
C ILE A 268 5.00 -0.58 -3.69
N THR A 269 5.21 -1.59 -2.85
CA THR A 269 4.61 -1.70 -1.51
C THR A 269 5.29 -0.71 -0.57
N VAL A 270 4.48 0.11 0.11
CA VAL A 270 4.94 1.03 1.15
C VAL A 270 4.58 0.53 2.54
N ALA A 271 3.33 0.12 2.73
CA ALA A 271 2.87 -0.39 4.01
C ALA A 271 1.83 -1.50 3.83
N THR A 272 1.74 -2.38 4.82
CA THR A 272 0.70 -3.41 4.91
C THR A 272 -0.10 -3.24 6.19
N GLY A 273 -1.38 -3.58 6.18
CA GLY A 273 -2.25 -3.39 7.33
C GLY A 273 -3.51 -4.25 7.29
N ARG A 274 -4.42 -3.92 8.21
CA ARG A 274 -5.67 -4.66 8.39
C ARG A 274 -6.77 -4.17 7.45
#